data_9dec6c92da029ec2a7a30e2a91ef69eb
#
_entry.id   9dec6c92da029ec2a7a30e2a91ef69eb
#
_cell.length_a   1.000
_cell.length_b   1.000
_cell.length_c   1.000
_cell.angle_alpha   90.00
_cell.angle_beta   90.00
_cell.angle_gamma   90.00
#
_symmetry.space_group_name_H-M   'P 1'
#
loop_
_entity.id
_entity.type
_entity.pdbx_description
1 polymer ?
#
loop_
_entity_poly.entity_id
_entity_poly.type
_entity_poly.pdbx_seq_one_letter_code
_entity_poly.pdbx_strand_id
1 'polypeptide(L)'
;MEYNDPFGFVGLTYDDVLLLPGHTDVIPSEADTSSRVTRRITVATPLLSAAMDTVSEARMAIAMAREGGLGILHRNLSIADQAAMVDQVKRSESGMITDP
;
A
#
# COMPACT_ATOMS: atom_id res chain seq x y z
N MET A 1 7.76 13.82 27.06
CA MET A 1 7.02 12.56 27.03
C MET A 1 7.77 11.49 27.79
N GLU A 2 7.11 10.83 28.69
CA GLU A 2 7.71 9.79 29.52
C GLU A 2 7.59 8.44 28.86
N TYR A 3 8.70 7.82 28.48
CA TYR A 3 8.67 6.50 27.85
C TYR A 3 8.31 5.38 28.83
N ASN A 4 8.40 5.66 30.14
CA ASN A 4 8.10 4.66 31.16
C ASN A 4 6.59 4.52 31.43
N ASP A 5 5.79 5.46 30.93
CA ASP A 5 4.35 5.45 31.14
C ASP A 5 3.67 4.85 29.91
N PRO A 6 3.10 3.63 30.02
CA PRO A 6 2.45 3.01 28.86
C PRO A 6 1.20 3.78 28.41
N PHE A 7 0.69 4.68 29.23
CA PHE A 7 -0.47 5.50 28.89
C PHE A 7 -0.11 6.93 28.53
N GLY A 8 1.20 7.22 28.39
CA GLY A 8 1.69 8.56 28.08
C GLY A 8 1.57 8.94 26.61
N PHE A 9 1.26 7.98 25.73
CA PHE A 9 1.11 8.23 24.31
C PHE A 9 -0.35 8.30 23.92
N VAL A 10 -0.66 9.23 23.02
CA VAL A 10 -1.98 9.31 22.40
C VAL A 10 -1.87 8.72 21.01
N GLY A 11 -2.55 7.61 20.78
CA GLY A 11 -2.67 7.02 19.46
C GLY A 11 -3.97 7.43 18.83
N LEU A 12 -3.93 7.94 17.61
CA LEU A 12 -5.13 8.37 16.91
C LEU A 12 -5.50 7.38 15.82
N THR A 13 -6.79 7.24 15.62
CA THR A 13 -7.34 6.48 14.49
C THR A 13 -8.14 7.42 13.61
N TYR A 14 -8.54 6.97 12.43
CA TYR A 14 -9.33 7.80 11.53
C TYR A 14 -10.66 8.25 12.14
N ASP A 15 -11.20 7.48 13.08
CA ASP A 15 -12.42 7.86 13.79
C ASP A 15 -12.24 9.06 14.71
N ASP A 16 -11.00 9.36 15.07
CA ASP A 16 -10.68 10.43 16.03
C ASP A 16 -10.39 11.77 15.37
N VAL A 17 -10.26 11.81 14.05
CA VAL A 17 -9.77 12.99 13.35
C VAL A 17 -10.63 13.33 12.14
N LEU A 18 -10.60 14.61 11.78
CA LEU A 18 -11.22 15.12 10.56
C LEU A 18 -10.20 15.97 9.81
N LEU A 19 -10.28 15.96 8.50
CA LEU A 19 -9.47 16.85 7.69
C LEU A 19 -10.13 18.23 7.63
N LEU A 20 -9.35 19.25 7.90
CA LEU A 20 -9.83 20.63 7.77
C LEU A 20 -9.52 21.12 6.36
N PRO A 21 -10.47 21.80 5.70
CA PRO A 21 -10.19 22.43 4.42
C PRO A 21 -9.12 23.52 4.56
N GLY A 22 -8.31 23.66 3.55
CA GLY A 22 -7.28 24.70 3.50
C GLY A 22 -7.25 25.33 2.13
N HIS A 23 -6.57 26.44 2.03
CA HIS A 23 -6.37 27.11 0.75
C HIS A 23 -5.37 26.30 -0.09
N THR A 24 -5.61 26.24 -1.39
CA THR A 24 -4.67 25.66 -2.34
C THR A 24 -4.75 26.38 -3.67
N ASP A 25 -3.61 26.47 -4.35
CA ASP A 25 -3.53 26.98 -5.72
C ASP A 25 -3.42 25.82 -6.73
N VAL A 26 -3.49 24.58 -6.25
CA VAL A 26 -3.34 23.39 -7.11
C VAL A 26 -4.69 22.97 -7.66
N ILE A 27 -4.77 22.89 -9.00
CA ILE A 27 -5.94 22.36 -9.68
C ILE A 27 -5.94 20.84 -9.50
N PRO A 28 -7.09 20.21 -9.15
CA PRO A 28 -7.10 18.77 -8.90
C PRO A 28 -6.47 17.91 -10.00
N SER A 29 -6.67 18.26 -11.27
CA SER A 29 -6.09 17.50 -12.39
C SER A 29 -4.57 17.64 -12.47
N GLU A 30 -3.98 18.64 -11.81
CA GLU A 30 -2.54 18.87 -11.79
C GLU A 30 -1.90 18.41 -10.49
N ALA A 31 -2.69 17.86 -9.56
CA ALA A 31 -2.17 17.40 -8.30
C ALA A 31 -1.26 16.19 -8.50
N ASP A 32 -0.08 16.24 -7.87
CA ASP A 32 0.86 15.14 -7.87
C ASP A 32 0.74 14.40 -6.55
N THR A 33 0.16 13.21 -6.59
CA THR A 33 -0.04 12.39 -5.39
C THR A 33 1.07 11.36 -5.19
N SER A 34 2.07 11.36 -6.07
CA SER A 34 3.14 10.38 -5.97
C SER A 34 3.84 10.44 -4.63
N SER A 35 4.31 9.31 -4.17
CA SER A 35 4.97 9.19 -2.88
C SER A 35 6.03 8.11 -2.94
N ARG A 36 7.05 8.27 -2.12
CA ARG A 36 8.13 7.31 -2.03
C ARG A 36 7.81 6.30 -0.93
N VAL A 37 7.78 5.01 -1.29
CA VAL A 37 7.56 3.92 -0.34
C VAL A 37 8.89 3.51 0.29
N THR A 38 9.92 3.37 -0.54
CA THR A 38 11.28 3.07 -0.12
C THR A 38 12.23 4.02 -0.85
N ARG A 39 13.52 3.86 -0.63
CA ARG A 39 14.51 4.68 -1.32
C ARG A 39 14.41 4.58 -2.84
N ARG A 40 13.93 3.44 -3.35
CA ARG A 40 13.92 3.15 -4.79
C ARG A 40 12.53 2.95 -5.37
N ILE A 41 11.51 2.90 -4.52
CA ILE A 41 10.15 2.62 -4.98
C ILE A 41 9.28 3.84 -4.76
N THR A 42 8.73 4.35 -5.83
CA THR A 42 7.78 5.45 -5.82
C THR A 42 6.46 4.94 -6.41
N VAL A 43 5.35 5.36 -5.81
CA VAL A 43 4.01 5.01 -6.29
C VAL A 43 3.28 6.29 -6.70
N ALA A 44 2.50 6.20 -7.77
CA ALA A 44 1.71 7.33 -8.25
C ALA A 44 0.51 7.59 -7.34
N THR A 45 -0.08 6.51 -6.82
CA THR A 45 -1.19 6.57 -5.86
C THR A 45 -0.64 6.12 -4.50
N PRO A 46 -0.65 6.98 -3.48
CA PRO A 46 0.04 6.68 -2.23
C PRO A 46 -0.79 5.77 -1.31
N LEU A 47 -1.16 4.63 -1.82
CA LEU A 47 -1.93 3.62 -1.08
C LEU A 47 -1.20 2.29 -1.11
N LEU A 48 -1.14 1.65 0.04
CA LEU A 48 -0.54 0.33 0.20
C LEU A 48 -1.59 -0.61 0.77
N SER A 49 -1.60 -1.88 0.32
CA SER A 49 -2.42 -2.88 0.98
C SER A 49 -1.60 -3.62 2.02
N ALA A 50 -2.21 -3.89 3.16
CA ALA A 50 -1.52 -4.45 4.33
C ALA A 50 -1.04 -5.88 4.08
N ALA A 51 0.08 -6.24 4.70
CA ALA A 51 0.68 -7.56 4.60
C ALA A 51 -0.07 -8.56 5.50
N MET A 52 -1.33 -8.79 5.19
CA MET A 52 -2.21 -9.70 5.93
C MET A 52 -2.77 -10.74 4.97
N ASP A 53 -2.91 -11.98 5.44
CA ASP A 53 -3.35 -13.07 4.58
C ASP A 53 -4.78 -12.89 4.06
N THR A 54 -5.59 -12.14 4.78
CA THR A 54 -6.96 -11.82 4.37
C THR A 54 -7.04 -10.56 3.50
N VAL A 55 -5.92 -9.88 3.25
CA VAL A 55 -5.91 -8.61 2.53
C VAL A 55 -5.06 -8.69 1.26
N SER A 56 -3.77 -9.01 1.40
CA SER A 56 -2.82 -8.87 0.28
C SER A 56 -2.25 -10.20 -0.16
N GLU A 57 -2.88 -10.80 -1.15
CA GLU A 57 -2.32 -11.89 -1.92
C GLU A 57 -2.14 -11.43 -3.36
N ALA A 58 -1.82 -12.34 -4.27
CA ALA A 58 -1.48 -11.95 -5.64
C ALA A 58 -2.55 -11.09 -6.29
N ARG A 59 -3.81 -11.43 -6.12
CA ARG A 59 -4.92 -10.70 -6.74
C ARG A 59 -4.99 -9.25 -6.29
N MET A 60 -4.88 -9.02 -4.98
CA MET A 60 -4.90 -7.66 -4.44
C MET A 60 -3.65 -6.90 -4.86
N ALA A 61 -2.48 -7.54 -4.84
CA ALA A 61 -1.23 -6.89 -5.24
C ALA A 61 -1.29 -6.43 -6.70
N ILE A 62 -1.87 -7.26 -7.58
CA ILE A 62 -2.06 -6.90 -8.98
C ILE A 62 -3.01 -5.71 -9.11
N ALA A 63 -4.14 -5.75 -8.40
CA ALA A 63 -5.11 -4.67 -8.44
C ALA A 63 -4.51 -3.36 -7.95
N MET A 64 -3.77 -3.40 -6.84
CA MET A 64 -3.10 -2.22 -6.30
C MET A 64 -2.10 -1.65 -7.28
N ALA A 65 -1.31 -2.51 -7.91
CA ALA A 65 -0.32 -2.06 -8.88
C ALA A 65 -0.97 -1.40 -10.09
N ARG A 66 -2.07 -1.94 -10.57
CA ARG A 66 -2.79 -1.37 -11.72
C ARG A 66 -3.37 0.00 -11.41
N GLU A 67 -3.70 0.26 -10.15
CA GLU A 67 -4.23 1.56 -9.73
C GLU A 67 -3.13 2.53 -9.29
N GLY A 68 -1.87 2.14 -9.41
CA GLY A 68 -0.74 3.01 -9.10
C GLY A 68 -0.23 2.91 -7.67
N GLY A 69 -0.82 2.02 -6.88
CA GLY A 69 -0.37 1.76 -5.51
C GLY A 69 0.55 0.56 -5.43
N LEU A 70 0.63 -0.05 -4.26
CA LEU A 70 1.50 -1.20 -4.02
C LEU A 70 0.87 -2.13 -3.01
N GLY A 71 0.85 -3.43 -3.32
CA GLY A 71 0.44 -4.45 -2.38
C GLY A 71 1.65 -5.08 -1.70
N ILE A 72 1.55 -5.26 -0.39
CA ILE A 72 2.61 -5.91 0.38
C ILE A 72 2.14 -7.34 0.66
N LEU A 73 2.81 -8.32 0.08
CA LEU A 73 2.45 -9.72 0.27
C LEU A 73 2.78 -10.17 1.69
N HIS A 74 1.86 -10.91 2.29
CA HIS A 74 2.09 -11.47 3.61
C HIS A 74 3.02 -12.67 3.53
N ARG A 75 3.49 -13.12 4.69
CA ARG A 75 4.40 -14.27 4.77
C ARG A 75 3.80 -15.46 5.51
N ASN A 76 2.48 -15.51 5.66
CA ASN A 76 1.81 -16.62 6.33
C ASN A 76 1.58 -17.78 5.37
N LEU A 77 2.65 -18.21 4.71
CA LEU A 77 2.64 -19.30 3.73
C LEU A 77 4.07 -19.77 3.52
N SER A 78 4.23 -20.87 2.79
CA SER A 78 5.56 -21.39 2.50
C SER A 78 6.36 -20.43 1.61
N ILE A 79 7.67 -20.60 1.65
CA ILE A 79 8.56 -19.82 0.76
C ILE A 79 8.18 -20.06 -0.69
N ALA A 80 7.89 -21.30 -1.06
CA ALA A 80 7.52 -21.65 -2.44
C ALA A 80 6.22 -20.97 -2.86
N ASP A 81 5.23 -20.95 -1.97
CA ASP A 81 3.93 -20.35 -2.28
C ASP A 81 4.03 -18.84 -2.39
N GLN A 82 4.81 -18.20 -1.52
CA GLN A 82 5.02 -16.75 -1.62
C GLN A 82 5.76 -16.40 -2.91
N ALA A 83 6.78 -17.18 -3.26
CA ALA A 83 7.52 -16.97 -4.51
C ALA A 83 6.59 -17.11 -5.72
N ALA A 84 5.66 -18.06 -5.68
CA ALA A 84 4.68 -18.23 -6.75
C ALA A 84 3.76 -17.01 -6.87
N MET A 85 3.35 -16.42 -5.76
CA MET A 85 2.56 -15.19 -5.77
C MET A 85 3.34 -14.02 -6.39
N VAL A 86 4.61 -13.87 -6.01
CA VAL A 86 5.46 -12.82 -6.58
C VAL A 86 5.58 -13.00 -8.08
N ASP A 87 5.81 -14.22 -8.53
CA ASP A 87 5.91 -14.53 -9.95
C ASP A 87 4.62 -14.17 -10.69
N GLN A 88 3.47 -14.49 -10.11
CA GLN A 88 2.19 -14.16 -10.71
C GLN A 88 2.00 -12.65 -10.84
N VAL A 89 2.35 -11.90 -9.80
CA VAL A 89 2.25 -10.43 -9.83
C VAL A 89 3.20 -9.85 -10.88
N LYS A 90 4.43 -10.35 -10.93
CA LYS A 90 5.42 -9.88 -11.91
C LYS A 90 5.00 -10.16 -13.34
N ARG A 91 4.38 -11.30 -13.58
CA ARG A 91 3.88 -11.62 -14.92
C ARG A 91 2.75 -10.69 -15.34
N SER A 92 1.96 -10.19 -14.38
CA SER A 92 0.89 -9.25 -14.70
C SER A 92 1.43 -7.92 -15.23
N GLU A 93 2.63 -7.51 -14.81
CA GLU A 93 3.27 -6.29 -15.31
C GLU A 93 3.56 -6.38 -16.80
N SER A 94 3.87 -7.57 -17.29
CA SER A 94 4.18 -7.76 -18.69
C SER A 94 2.94 -8.09 -19.54
N GLY A 95 1.76 -8.14 -18.92
CA GLY A 95 0.53 -8.50 -19.62
C GLY A 95 0.43 -9.97 -19.96
N MET A 96 1.25 -10.80 -19.33
CA MET A 96 1.31 -12.24 -19.64
C MET A 96 0.48 -13.11 -18.70
N ILE A 97 -0.37 -12.51 -17.89
CA ILE A 97 -1.29 -13.28 -17.07
C ILE A 97 -2.39 -13.80 -17.95
N THR A 98 -2.49 -15.11 -18.02
CA THR A 98 -3.53 -15.78 -18.80
C THR A 98 -4.63 -16.33 -17.92
N ASP A 99 -4.39 -16.41 -16.62
CA ASP A 99 -5.34 -16.98 -15.69
C ASP A 99 -5.17 -16.37 -14.31
N PRO A 100 -6.25 -15.94 -13.72
CA PRO A 100 -6.25 -15.43 -12.35
C PRO A 100 -5.86 -16.47 -11.32
#